data_f877979cff5f708f9c795b98f1c5b8bf
#
_entry.id   f877979cff5f708f9c795b98f1c5b8bf
#
_cell.length_a   1.000
_cell.length_b   1.000
_cell.length_c   1.000
_cell.angle_alpha   90.00
_cell.angle_beta   90.00
_cell.angle_gamma   90.00
#
_symmetry.space_group_name_H-M   'P 1'
#
loop_
_entity.id
_entity.type
_entity.pdbx_description
1 polymer ?
#
loop_
_entity_poly.entity_id
_entity_poly.type
_entity_poly.pdbx_seq_one_letter_code
_entity_poly.pdbx_strand_id
1 'polypeptide(L)'
;MSDKITVDIHGLEPGAIIELFELDMSTGSAPSTEPIFRWHSGHNENYQELVWQGNKYSAFPIEAEGFEFSGKGAIPRPSLTVANITGTLSSVISNYDDLVGGKVTRKKTFAKYLDSYCYTDGYPVAGVCTGESGSDASLSKTDCADATKNGSAGTWTVYNQTTCEAATGPGIWYVSALADDTAHFADEIWYIDRKSVETRTHIEFELTAAHDIYGVQLPSR
;
A
#
# COMPACT_ATOMS: atom_id res chain seq x y z
N MET A 1 -18.07 -0.53 0.48
CA MET A 1 -17.92 0.90 0.75
C MET A 1 -18.47 1.15 2.13
N SER A 2 -17.72 1.77 3.02
CA SER A 2 -18.16 2.05 4.39
C SER A 2 -19.25 3.13 4.38
N ASP A 3 -20.26 3.02 5.26
CA ASP A 3 -21.33 4.01 5.40
C ASP A 3 -20.77 5.42 5.68
N LYS A 4 -19.64 5.49 6.43
CA LYS A 4 -18.95 6.74 6.74
C LYS A 4 -18.42 7.44 5.48
N ILE A 5 -17.81 6.70 4.56
CA ILE A 5 -17.33 7.25 3.29
C ILE A 5 -18.49 7.83 2.48
N THR A 6 -19.63 7.14 2.45
CA THR A 6 -20.81 7.61 1.73
C THR A 6 -21.34 8.93 2.33
N VAL A 7 -21.38 9.03 3.64
CA VAL A 7 -21.78 10.28 4.33
C VAL A 7 -20.82 11.42 4.02
N ASP A 8 -19.52 11.15 4.04
CA ASP A 8 -18.51 12.18 3.78
C ASP A 8 -18.51 12.71 2.35
N ILE A 9 -18.72 11.84 1.36
CA ILE A 9 -18.80 12.25 -0.06
C ILE A 9 -19.98 13.23 -0.28
N HIS A 10 -21.06 13.04 0.45
CA HIS A 10 -22.24 13.89 0.39
C HIS A 10 -22.14 15.14 1.29
N GLY A 11 -21.07 15.26 2.07
CA GLY A 11 -20.81 16.43 2.90
C GLY A 11 -20.47 17.67 2.09
N LEU A 12 -20.69 18.85 2.68
CA LEU A 12 -20.36 20.13 2.04
C LEU A 12 -18.84 20.34 1.88
N GLU A 13 -18.05 19.71 2.73
CA GLU A 13 -16.58 19.74 2.71
C GLU A 13 -16.04 18.31 2.82
N PRO A 14 -16.01 17.54 1.71
CA PRO A 14 -15.37 16.25 1.73
C PRO A 14 -13.87 16.45 2.00
N GLY A 15 -13.32 15.67 2.91
CA GLY A 15 -11.89 15.72 3.24
C GLY A 15 -11.01 15.36 2.03
N ALA A 16 -9.70 15.61 2.13
CA ALA A 16 -8.74 15.22 1.11
C ALA A 16 -8.72 13.68 0.95
N ILE A 17 -8.86 13.21 -0.27
CA ILE A 17 -8.72 11.79 -0.61
C ILE A 17 -7.24 11.45 -0.72
N ILE A 18 -6.83 10.38 -0.06
CA ILE A 18 -5.49 9.81 -0.15
C ILE A 18 -5.57 8.51 -0.94
N GLU A 19 -4.67 8.38 -1.89
CA GLU A 19 -4.49 7.16 -2.68
C GLU A 19 -3.24 6.41 -2.21
N LEU A 20 -3.43 5.14 -1.91
CA LEU A 20 -2.40 4.22 -1.42
C LEU A 20 -2.27 3.06 -2.40
N PHE A 21 -1.04 2.66 -2.67
CA PHE A 21 -0.73 1.58 -3.60
C PHE A 21 0.04 0.48 -2.87
N GLU A 22 -0.37 -0.75 -3.06
CA GLU A 22 0.34 -1.93 -2.60
C GLU A 22 0.71 -2.79 -3.81
N LEU A 23 1.99 -3.10 -3.96
CA LEU A 23 2.48 -4.04 -4.96
C LEU A 23 2.93 -5.32 -4.26
N ASP A 24 2.16 -6.37 -4.43
CA ASP A 24 2.44 -7.72 -3.95
C ASP A 24 2.99 -8.56 -5.11
N MET A 25 4.26 -8.85 -5.04
CA MET A 25 4.98 -9.59 -6.08
C MET A 25 4.82 -11.12 -5.94
N SER A 26 4.36 -11.59 -4.77
CA SER A 26 4.23 -13.02 -4.48
C SER A 26 3.17 -13.73 -5.33
N THR A 27 2.28 -12.96 -5.95
CA THR A 27 1.28 -13.49 -6.90
C THR A 27 1.85 -13.72 -8.31
N GLY A 28 3.02 -13.16 -8.61
CA GLY A 28 3.76 -13.34 -9.86
C GLY A 28 4.94 -14.29 -9.69
N SER A 29 6.09 -13.91 -10.22
CA SER A 29 7.31 -14.75 -10.24
C SER A 29 8.15 -14.65 -8.97
N ALA A 30 7.86 -13.72 -8.06
CA ALA A 30 8.63 -13.55 -6.83
C ALA A 30 8.21 -14.53 -5.74
N PRO A 31 9.13 -14.95 -4.86
CA PRO A 31 8.79 -15.79 -3.72
C PRO A 31 7.92 -15.01 -2.71
N SER A 32 7.08 -15.73 -1.96
CA SER A 32 6.18 -15.14 -0.94
C SER A 32 6.92 -14.45 0.22
N THR A 33 8.23 -14.65 0.32
CA THR A 33 9.09 -13.99 1.31
C THR A 33 9.47 -12.55 0.95
N GLU A 34 9.21 -12.14 -0.31
CA GLU A 34 9.50 -10.76 -0.73
C GLU A 34 8.53 -9.78 -0.08
N PRO A 35 9.02 -8.58 0.27
CA PRO A 35 8.19 -7.57 0.90
C PRO A 35 7.13 -7.04 -0.07
N ILE A 36 5.96 -6.70 0.47
CA ILE A 36 4.96 -5.93 -0.25
C ILE A 36 5.42 -4.47 -0.26
N PHE A 37 5.58 -3.90 -1.46
CA PHE A 37 5.84 -2.47 -1.57
C PHE A 37 4.57 -1.68 -1.32
N ARG A 38 4.67 -0.66 -0.47
CA ARG A 38 3.56 0.22 -0.12
C ARG A 38 3.96 1.66 -0.32
N TRP A 39 3.19 2.34 -1.16
CA TRP A 39 3.49 3.70 -1.58
C TRP A 39 2.25 4.59 -1.57
N HIS A 40 2.47 5.89 -1.48
CA HIS A 40 1.48 6.91 -1.78
C HIS A 40 2.09 7.97 -2.70
N SER A 41 1.23 8.71 -3.41
CA SER A 41 1.66 9.64 -4.47
C SER A 41 2.45 10.87 -3.99
N GLY A 42 2.63 11.06 -2.71
CA GLY A 42 3.49 12.12 -2.15
C GLY A 42 3.01 13.56 -2.34
N HIS A 43 1.78 13.78 -2.78
CA HIS A 43 1.23 15.12 -3.04
C HIS A 43 0.75 15.85 -1.78
N ASN A 44 1.03 15.34 -0.58
CA ASN A 44 0.72 16.02 0.67
C ASN A 44 1.82 17.01 1.03
N GLU A 45 1.41 18.13 1.65
CA GLU A 45 2.30 19.22 2.08
C GLU A 45 3.49 18.77 2.93
N ASN A 46 3.46 17.57 3.46
CA ASN A 46 4.47 17.06 4.39
C ASN A 46 5.43 16.03 3.80
N TYR A 47 5.24 15.49 2.61
CA TYR A 47 6.07 14.42 2.01
C TYR A 47 6.45 13.30 2.98
N GLN A 48 5.62 13.09 4.01
CA GLN A 48 5.89 12.15 5.09
C GLN A 48 5.29 10.80 4.76
N GLU A 49 5.92 9.78 5.30
CA GLU A 49 5.34 8.44 5.30
C GLU A 49 3.99 8.46 6.02
N LEU A 50 3.04 7.73 5.48
CA LEU A 50 1.69 7.59 6.03
C LEU A 50 1.53 6.23 6.67
N VAL A 51 0.70 6.16 7.69
CA VAL A 51 0.32 4.90 8.32
C VAL A 51 -1.17 4.70 8.16
N TRP A 52 -1.56 3.54 7.65
CA TRP A 52 -2.95 3.16 7.52
C TRP A 52 -3.14 1.65 7.57
N GLN A 53 -4.18 1.20 8.28
CA GLN A 53 -4.42 -0.21 8.59
C GLN A 53 -3.20 -0.92 9.23
N GLY A 54 -2.42 -0.17 10.03
CA GLY A 54 -1.19 -0.65 10.65
C GLY A 54 -0.03 -0.88 9.69
N ASN A 55 -0.15 -0.46 8.43
CA ASN A 55 0.90 -0.56 7.42
C ASN A 55 1.46 0.82 7.12
N LYS A 56 2.77 0.86 6.88
CA LYS A 56 3.49 2.06 6.49
C LYS A 56 3.52 2.21 4.97
N TYR A 57 3.18 3.40 4.49
CA TYR A 57 3.23 3.77 3.08
C TYR A 57 4.25 4.86 2.89
N SER A 58 5.27 4.59 2.10
CA SER A 58 6.33 5.55 1.79
C SER A 58 5.89 6.55 0.73
N ALA A 59 6.26 7.81 0.90
CA ALA A 59 6.07 8.83 -0.12
C ALA A 59 6.91 8.48 -1.35
N PHE A 60 6.28 8.21 -2.47
CA PHE A 60 6.95 7.85 -3.71
C PHE A 60 6.25 8.49 -4.90
N PRO A 61 6.98 9.07 -5.86
CA PRO A 61 6.35 9.62 -7.05
C PRO A 61 5.71 8.50 -7.88
N ILE A 62 4.38 8.46 -7.84
CA ILE A 62 3.55 7.51 -8.57
C ILE A 62 2.49 8.29 -9.33
N GLU A 63 2.29 7.93 -10.59
CA GLU A 63 1.21 8.40 -11.44
C GLU A 63 0.37 7.20 -11.87
N ALA A 64 -0.93 7.30 -11.65
CA ALA A 64 -1.88 6.23 -11.89
C ALA A 64 -3.00 6.75 -12.80
N GLU A 65 -3.07 6.23 -14.02
CA GLU A 65 -4.00 6.67 -15.04
C GLU A 65 -4.91 5.54 -15.54
N GLY A 66 -6.08 5.89 -16.07
CA GLY A 66 -6.97 4.92 -16.72
C GLY A 66 -7.74 3.99 -15.79
N PHE A 67 -7.81 4.27 -14.50
CA PHE A 67 -8.57 3.49 -13.51
C PHE A 67 -10.08 3.72 -13.55
N GLU A 68 -10.56 4.54 -14.44
CA GLU A 68 -11.98 4.88 -14.53
C GLU A 68 -12.78 3.75 -15.19
N PHE A 69 -13.86 3.33 -14.54
CA PHE A 69 -14.80 2.38 -15.12
C PHE A 69 -15.78 3.10 -16.06
N SER A 70 -15.72 2.74 -17.34
CA SER A 70 -16.68 3.21 -18.33
C SER A 70 -17.88 2.26 -18.37
N GLY A 71 -19.10 2.79 -18.23
CA GLY A 71 -20.34 2.02 -18.42
C GLY A 71 -20.58 1.52 -19.87
N LYS A 72 -19.64 1.74 -20.79
CA LYS A 72 -19.75 1.40 -22.24
C LYS A 72 -19.05 0.10 -22.63
N GLY A 73 -18.76 -0.79 -21.69
CA GLY A 73 -18.38 -2.17 -21.97
C GLY A 73 -16.91 -2.45 -22.28
N ALA A 74 -16.04 -1.45 -22.38
CA ALA A 74 -14.60 -1.69 -22.47
C ALA A 74 -14.01 -1.86 -21.05
N ILE A 75 -13.27 -2.94 -20.85
CA ILE A 75 -12.51 -3.15 -19.60
C ILE A 75 -11.37 -2.14 -19.59
N PRO A 76 -11.22 -1.32 -18.53
CA PRO A 76 -10.10 -0.41 -18.43
C PRO A 76 -8.78 -1.18 -18.35
N ARG A 77 -7.75 -0.65 -19.00
CA ARG A 77 -6.36 -1.08 -18.87
C ARG A 77 -5.56 0.07 -18.28
N PRO A 78 -5.52 0.18 -16.97
CA PRO A 78 -4.81 1.26 -16.31
C PRO A 78 -3.30 1.17 -16.55
N SER A 79 -2.64 2.32 -16.45
CA SER A 79 -1.19 2.40 -16.36
C SER A 79 -0.76 2.89 -14.99
N LEU A 80 0.35 2.35 -14.51
CA LEU A 80 0.99 2.73 -13.26
C LEU A 80 2.44 3.13 -13.57
N THR A 81 2.74 4.41 -13.45
CA THR A 81 4.09 4.93 -13.61
C THR A 81 4.71 5.15 -12.24
N VAL A 82 5.85 4.54 -12.00
CA VAL A 82 6.58 4.58 -10.72
C VAL A 82 7.96 5.16 -10.95
N ALA A 83 8.39 6.12 -10.11
CA ALA A 83 9.73 6.67 -10.20
C ALA A 83 10.81 5.61 -9.95
N ASN A 84 11.94 5.72 -10.64
CA ASN A 84 13.06 4.77 -10.54
C ASN A 84 14.39 5.49 -10.26
N ILE A 85 14.35 6.58 -9.51
CA ILE A 85 15.49 7.45 -9.27
C ILE A 85 16.65 6.73 -8.59
N THR A 86 16.36 5.79 -7.69
CA THR A 86 17.35 5.01 -6.95
C THR A 86 17.81 3.74 -7.66
N GLY A 87 17.12 3.33 -8.75
CA GLY A 87 17.38 2.07 -9.45
C GLY A 87 16.98 0.81 -8.65
N THR A 88 16.43 0.96 -7.45
CA THR A 88 16.02 -0.15 -6.58
C THR A 88 14.95 -1.00 -7.26
N LEU A 89 13.97 -0.35 -7.89
CA LEU A 89 12.88 -1.05 -8.56
C LEU A 89 13.38 -1.82 -9.79
N SER A 90 14.32 -1.27 -10.57
CA SER A 90 14.95 -1.99 -11.70
C SER A 90 15.65 -3.27 -11.25
N SER A 91 16.31 -3.27 -10.09
CA SER A 91 16.95 -4.47 -9.56
C SER A 91 15.93 -5.58 -9.25
N VAL A 92 14.80 -5.20 -8.64
CA VAL A 92 13.71 -6.15 -8.34
C VAL A 92 13.07 -6.68 -9.62
N ILE A 93 12.76 -5.81 -10.57
CA ILE A 93 12.17 -6.17 -11.87
C ILE A 93 13.05 -7.17 -12.62
N SER A 94 14.35 -6.91 -12.67
CA SER A 94 15.30 -7.80 -13.35
C SER A 94 15.37 -9.22 -12.75
N ASN A 95 15.06 -9.35 -11.46
CA ASN A 95 15.11 -10.63 -10.76
C ASN A 95 13.81 -11.45 -10.90
N TYR A 96 12.67 -10.78 -11.17
CA TYR A 96 11.35 -11.39 -11.07
C TYR A 96 10.48 -11.19 -12.33
N ASP A 97 11.02 -11.48 -13.50
CA ASP A 97 10.30 -11.54 -14.78
C ASP A 97 9.41 -10.30 -15.03
N ASP A 98 10.04 -9.13 -14.94
CA ASP A 98 9.36 -7.83 -15.13
C ASP A 98 8.14 -7.61 -14.22
N LEU A 99 8.03 -8.37 -13.12
CA LEU A 99 6.92 -8.39 -12.16
C LEU A 99 5.56 -8.79 -12.76
N VAL A 100 5.55 -9.45 -13.91
CA VAL A 100 4.33 -9.92 -14.57
C VAL A 100 3.53 -10.83 -13.63
N GLY A 101 2.22 -10.59 -13.54
CA GLY A 101 1.33 -11.29 -12.62
C GLY A 101 1.36 -10.75 -11.18
N GLY A 102 2.22 -9.78 -10.86
CA GLY A 102 2.22 -9.10 -9.58
C GLY A 102 0.90 -8.36 -9.33
N LYS A 103 0.37 -8.46 -8.11
CA LYS A 103 -0.90 -7.84 -7.74
C LYS A 103 -0.68 -6.41 -7.28
N VAL A 104 -1.36 -5.48 -7.92
CA VAL A 104 -1.44 -4.07 -7.53
C VAL A 104 -2.79 -3.81 -6.89
N THR A 105 -2.79 -3.38 -5.64
CA THR A 105 -4.01 -2.95 -4.94
C THR A 105 -3.97 -1.45 -4.75
N ARG A 106 -4.92 -0.75 -5.36
CA ARG A 106 -5.16 0.67 -5.12
C ARG A 106 -6.22 0.83 -4.06
N LYS A 107 -5.88 1.51 -2.98
CA LYS A 107 -6.76 1.81 -1.86
C LYS A 107 -6.99 3.31 -1.78
N LYS A 108 -8.19 3.71 -1.44
CA LYS A 108 -8.56 5.13 -1.27
C LYS A 108 -9.27 5.33 0.04
N THR A 109 -8.85 6.36 0.78
CA THR A 109 -9.50 6.80 2.01
C THR A 109 -9.40 8.31 2.14
N PHE A 110 -10.08 8.89 3.13
CA PHE A 110 -9.88 10.30 3.46
C PHE A 110 -8.71 10.46 4.45
N ALA A 111 -7.96 11.54 4.30
CA ALA A 111 -6.81 11.84 5.17
C ALA A 111 -7.14 11.78 6.67
N LYS A 112 -8.36 12.16 7.05
CA LYS A 112 -8.84 12.16 8.44
C LYS A 112 -8.98 10.76 9.05
N TYR A 113 -9.03 9.70 8.23
CA TYR A 113 -9.18 8.31 8.68
C TYR A 113 -7.86 7.56 8.77
N LEU A 114 -6.74 8.18 8.41
CA LEU A 114 -5.42 7.59 8.57
C LEU A 114 -5.14 7.25 10.03
N ASP A 115 -4.30 6.26 10.27
CA ASP A 115 -3.94 5.84 11.62
C ASP A 115 -3.14 6.92 12.36
N SER A 116 -3.30 6.96 13.68
CA SER A 116 -2.35 7.63 14.54
C SER A 116 -1.03 6.85 14.57
N TYR A 117 0.09 7.53 14.66
CA TYR A 117 1.40 6.89 14.68
C TYR A 117 2.41 7.61 15.59
N CYS A 118 3.41 6.87 16.01
CA CYS A 118 4.57 7.39 16.71
C CYS A 118 5.69 7.68 15.70
N TYR A 119 6.25 8.88 15.75
CA TYR A 119 7.46 9.19 14.98
C TYR A 119 8.67 9.08 15.88
N THR A 120 9.50 8.07 15.66
CA THR A 120 10.70 7.80 16.44
C THR A 120 11.81 7.32 15.51
N ASP A 121 13.06 7.61 15.85
CA ASP A 121 14.24 7.22 15.07
C ASP A 121 14.22 7.62 13.58
N GLY A 122 13.47 8.66 13.25
CA GLY A 122 13.42 9.23 11.90
C GLY A 122 12.34 8.61 10.99
N TYR A 123 11.45 7.74 11.49
CA TYR A 123 10.36 7.15 10.72
C TYR A 123 9.09 6.95 11.57
N PRO A 124 7.90 6.89 10.92
CA PRO A 124 6.65 6.62 11.61
C PRO A 124 6.53 5.13 11.96
N VAL A 125 6.04 4.86 13.15
CA VAL A 125 5.79 3.50 13.66
C VAL A 125 4.34 3.41 14.14
N ALA A 126 3.57 2.51 13.55
CA ALA A 126 2.17 2.29 13.93
C ALA A 126 2.03 1.37 15.14
N GLY A 127 2.97 0.45 15.31
CA GLY A 127 2.92 -0.56 16.37
C GLY A 127 4.19 -1.39 16.41
N VAL A 128 4.20 -2.38 17.27
CA VAL A 128 5.31 -3.33 17.45
C VAL A 128 4.79 -4.75 17.25
N CYS A 129 5.51 -5.51 16.47
CA CYS A 129 5.33 -6.95 16.37
C CYS A 129 6.09 -7.65 17.49
N THR A 130 5.41 -8.48 18.28
CA THR A 130 6.05 -9.34 19.29
C THR A 130 5.87 -10.79 18.86
N GLY A 131 6.97 -11.46 18.57
CA GLY A 131 7.01 -12.85 18.11
C GLY A 131 8.10 -13.64 18.81
N GLU A 132 8.42 -14.82 18.30
CA GLU A 132 9.42 -15.73 18.85
C GLU A 132 10.84 -15.13 18.84
N SER A 133 11.12 -14.25 17.88
CA SER A 133 12.41 -13.55 17.74
C SER A 133 12.51 -12.26 18.57
N GLY A 134 11.47 -11.92 19.37
CA GLY A 134 11.43 -10.69 20.17
C GLY A 134 10.45 -9.64 19.64
N SER A 135 10.72 -8.38 19.92
CA SER A 135 9.90 -7.25 19.50
C SER A 135 10.54 -6.54 18.30
N ASP A 136 9.79 -6.35 17.23
CA ASP A 136 10.25 -5.67 16.02
C ASP A 136 9.24 -4.58 15.60
N ALA A 137 9.69 -3.33 15.61
CA ALA A 137 8.91 -2.18 15.19
C ALA A 137 9.01 -1.89 13.66
N SER A 138 9.93 -2.59 12.97
CA SER A 138 10.10 -2.42 11.52
C SER A 138 9.09 -3.21 10.70
N LEU A 139 8.51 -4.27 11.28
CA LEU A 139 7.50 -5.07 10.60
C LEU A 139 6.18 -4.31 10.48
N SER A 140 5.47 -4.53 9.38
CA SER A 140 4.10 -4.08 9.23
C SER A 140 3.14 -5.00 10.01
N LYS A 141 1.91 -4.53 10.25
CA LYS A 141 0.85 -5.35 10.87
C LYS A 141 0.63 -6.66 10.08
N THR A 142 0.63 -6.58 8.76
CA THR A 142 0.46 -7.74 7.88
C THR A 142 1.63 -8.70 7.96
N ASP A 143 2.86 -8.18 7.94
CA ASP A 143 4.07 -9.00 8.03
C ASP A 143 4.23 -9.63 9.43
N CYS A 144 3.74 -8.96 10.47
CA CYS A 144 3.70 -9.51 11.82
C CYS A 144 2.83 -10.77 11.95
N ALA A 145 1.72 -10.80 11.23
CA ALA A 145 0.82 -11.96 11.21
C ALA A 145 1.36 -13.11 10.35
N ASP A 146 2.33 -12.83 9.48
CA ASP A 146 2.91 -13.81 8.57
C ASP A 146 4.06 -14.57 9.23
N ALA A 147 3.82 -15.85 9.53
CA ALA A 147 4.83 -16.72 10.15
C ALA A 147 6.07 -16.91 9.29
N THR A 148 6.01 -16.73 7.97
CA THR A 148 7.16 -16.86 7.08
C THR A 148 8.13 -15.68 7.19
N LYS A 149 7.63 -14.51 7.58
CA LYS A 149 8.41 -13.28 7.72
C LYS A 149 8.89 -13.03 9.15
N ASN A 150 8.18 -13.56 10.14
CA ASN A 150 8.47 -13.35 11.58
C ASN A 150 8.91 -14.62 12.31
N GLY A 151 9.08 -15.75 11.62
CA GLY A 151 9.42 -17.05 12.22
C GLY A 151 8.23 -17.74 12.90
N SER A 152 7.31 -17.00 13.46
CA SER A 152 6.01 -17.46 13.98
C SER A 152 4.99 -16.31 13.84
N ALA A 153 3.69 -16.64 13.83
CA ALA A 153 2.65 -15.60 13.84
C ALA A 153 2.81 -14.73 15.09
N GLY A 154 3.17 -13.48 14.90
CA GLY A 154 3.40 -12.52 15.97
C GLY A 154 2.12 -11.84 16.45
N THR A 155 2.20 -11.18 17.61
CA THR A 155 1.14 -10.32 18.14
C THR A 155 1.48 -8.87 17.81
N TRP A 156 0.59 -8.21 17.07
CA TRP A 156 0.70 -6.80 16.77
C TRP A 156 0.13 -5.94 17.90
N THR A 157 0.96 -5.09 18.46
CA THR A 157 0.54 -4.11 19.48
C THR A 157 0.66 -2.70 18.91
N VAL A 158 -0.48 -2.01 18.80
CA VAL A 158 -0.53 -0.63 18.31
C VAL A 158 0.14 0.30 19.32
N TYR A 159 0.97 1.21 18.86
CA TYR A 159 1.49 2.29 19.70
C TYR A 159 0.35 3.20 20.18
N ASN A 160 0.47 3.66 21.40
CA ASN A 160 -0.34 4.75 21.95
C ASN A 160 0.60 5.89 22.39
N GLN A 161 0.04 7.01 22.76
CA GLN A 161 0.83 8.18 23.16
C GLN A 161 1.82 7.85 24.30
N THR A 162 1.39 7.13 25.32
CA THR A 162 2.26 6.76 26.47
C THR A 162 3.43 5.88 26.05
N THR A 163 3.18 4.89 25.20
CA THR A 163 4.25 3.99 24.71
C THR A 163 5.18 4.70 23.74
N CYS A 164 4.68 5.66 22.96
CA CYS A 164 5.47 6.48 22.06
C CYS A 164 6.42 7.41 22.82
N GLU A 165 5.91 8.11 23.85
CA GLU A 165 6.70 9.02 24.67
C GLU A 165 7.71 8.29 25.58
N ALA A 166 7.46 7.02 25.90
CA ALA A 166 8.34 6.17 26.69
C ALA A 166 9.40 5.43 25.85
N ALA A 167 9.35 5.51 24.51
CA ALA A 167 10.31 4.86 23.64
C ALA A 167 11.74 5.41 23.87
N THR A 168 12.74 4.59 23.54
CA THR A 168 14.17 4.95 23.67
C THR A 168 14.53 6.03 22.64
N GLY A 169 14.31 7.27 22.99
CA GLY A 169 14.33 8.47 22.14
C GLY A 169 12.93 9.06 22.13
N PRO A 170 12.74 10.33 22.56
CA PRO A 170 11.40 10.88 22.71
C PRO A 170 10.67 10.87 21.35
N GLY A 171 9.72 9.95 21.22
CA GLY A 171 8.87 9.85 20.06
C GLY A 171 7.86 11.00 20.04
N ILE A 172 7.52 11.48 18.84
CA ILE A 172 6.45 12.45 18.63
C ILE A 172 5.19 11.67 18.27
N TRP A 173 4.16 11.82 19.09
CA TRP A 173 2.86 11.19 18.83
C TRP A 173 2.01 12.05 17.89
N TYR A 174 1.71 11.51 16.72
CA TYR A 174 0.78 12.11 15.78
C TYR A 174 -0.60 11.49 15.93
N VAL A 175 -1.59 12.31 16.27
CA VAL A 175 -2.96 11.87 16.52
C VAL A 175 -3.82 12.12 15.28
N SER A 176 -4.51 11.08 14.81
CA SER A 176 -5.68 11.25 13.97
C SER A 176 -6.93 11.09 14.85
N ALA A 177 -7.68 12.15 15.02
CA ALA A 177 -8.86 12.17 15.91
C ALA A 177 -9.99 11.24 15.42
N LEU A 178 -9.98 10.88 14.14
CA LEU A 178 -11.02 10.10 13.47
C LEU A 178 -10.45 8.82 12.82
N ALA A 179 -9.27 8.37 13.24
CA ALA A 179 -8.65 7.15 12.71
C ALA A 179 -9.64 5.99 12.64
N ASP A 180 -9.80 5.42 11.44
CA ASP A 180 -10.75 4.34 11.18
C ASP A 180 -10.28 3.51 9.99
N ASP A 181 -9.74 2.34 10.27
CA ASP A 181 -9.22 1.40 9.29
C ASP A 181 -10.29 0.75 8.40
N THR A 182 -11.57 0.89 8.78
CA THR A 182 -12.71 0.38 8.01
C THR A 182 -13.32 1.43 7.07
N ALA A 183 -12.97 2.71 7.27
CA ALA A 183 -13.51 3.81 6.48
C ALA A 183 -12.70 4.02 5.20
N HIS A 184 -12.95 3.19 4.18
CA HIS A 184 -12.30 3.29 2.87
C HIS A 184 -13.27 2.98 1.72
N PHE A 185 -12.89 3.41 0.52
CA PHE A 185 -13.55 2.98 -0.71
C PHE A 185 -13.27 1.49 -0.95
N ALA A 186 -14.00 0.88 -1.87
CA ALA A 186 -13.69 -0.49 -2.27
C ALA A 186 -12.28 -0.56 -2.86
N ASP A 187 -11.52 -1.58 -2.47
CA ASP A 187 -10.19 -1.82 -3.00
C ASP A 187 -10.27 -2.17 -4.48
N GLU A 188 -9.41 -1.54 -5.26
CA GLU A 188 -9.26 -1.79 -6.68
C GLU A 188 -8.08 -2.72 -6.90
N ILE A 189 -8.35 -3.96 -7.36
CA ILE A 189 -7.33 -5.00 -7.52
C ILE A 189 -7.03 -5.17 -8.99
N TRP A 190 -5.77 -5.04 -9.35
CA TRP A 190 -5.22 -5.17 -10.68
C TRP A 190 -4.00 -6.07 -10.68
N TYR A 191 -3.59 -6.51 -11.86
CA TYR A 191 -2.39 -7.32 -12.02
C TYR A 191 -1.51 -6.70 -13.10
N ILE A 192 -0.19 -6.82 -12.95
CA ILE A 192 0.75 -6.37 -13.96
C ILE A 192 0.66 -7.31 -15.15
N ASP A 193 0.21 -6.78 -16.31
CA ASP A 193 0.17 -7.48 -17.58
C ASP A 193 1.55 -7.44 -18.25
N ARG A 194 2.15 -6.26 -18.29
CA ARG A 194 3.49 -6.06 -18.83
C ARG A 194 4.14 -4.76 -18.33
N LYS A 195 5.46 -4.72 -18.41
CA LYS A 195 6.24 -3.49 -18.32
C LYS A 195 6.27 -2.83 -19.71
N SER A 196 5.70 -1.64 -19.84
CA SER A 196 5.64 -0.90 -21.12
C SER A 196 6.88 -0.07 -21.35
N VAL A 197 7.39 0.59 -20.31
CA VAL A 197 8.58 1.45 -20.38
C VAL A 197 9.48 1.21 -19.17
N GLU A 198 10.80 1.21 -19.42
CA GLU A 198 11.80 1.27 -18.36
C GLU A 198 12.86 2.30 -18.73
N THR A 199 13.02 3.28 -17.87
CA THR A 199 14.05 4.32 -17.98
C THR A 199 14.81 4.45 -16.65
N ARG A 200 15.83 5.29 -16.62
CA ARG A 200 16.53 5.62 -15.37
C ARG A 200 15.67 6.42 -14.40
N THR A 201 14.65 7.10 -14.89
CA THR A 201 13.82 8.02 -14.09
C THR A 201 12.50 7.42 -13.68
N HIS A 202 11.90 6.57 -14.49
CA HIS A 202 10.59 5.97 -14.24
C HIS A 202 10.44 4.62 -14.94
N ILE A 203 9.51 3.84 -14.44
CA ILE A 203 9.05 2.58 -15.01
C ILE A 203 7.54 2.65 -15.12
N GLU A 204 7.01 2.23 -16.25
CA GLU A 204 5.58 2.19 -16.52
C GLU A 204 5.12 0.74 -16.69
N PHE A 205 4.05 0.40 -15.97
CA PHE A 205 3.38 -0.88 -16.06
C PHE A 205 1.98 -0.71 -16.64
N GLU A 206 1.61 -1.60 -17.55
CA GLU A 206 0.22 -1.79 -17.94
C GLU A 206 -0.42 -2.81 -17.00
N LEU A 207 -1.63 -2.46 -16.53
CA LEU A 207 -2.38 -3.28 -15.59
C LEU A 207 -3.60 -3.90 -16.28
N THR A 208 -3.99 -5.06 -15.78
CA THR A 208 -5.17 -5.78 -16.26
C THR A 208 -6.03 -6.26 -15.09
N ALA A 209 -7.30 -6.46 -15.33
CA ALA A 209 -8.20 -7.03 -14.33
C ALA A 209 -8.00 -8.55 -14.20
N ALA A 210 -8.33 -9.11 -13.03
CA ALA A 210 -8.12 -10.52 -12.71
C ALA A 210 -8.70 -11.51 -13.73
N HIS A 211 -9.78 -11.16 -14.42
CA HIS A 211 -10.45 -12.02 -15.42
C HIS A 211 -9.85 -11.91 -16.82
N ASP A 212 -8.93 -10.97 -17.07
CA ASP A 212 -8.25 -10.76 -18.35
C ASP A 212 -6.77 -11.21 -18.32
N ILE A 213 -6.36 -11.88 -17.25
CA ILE A 213 -5.01 -12.44 -17.14
C ILE A 213 -4.85 -13.58 -18.13
N TYR A 214 -3.71 -13.62 -18.82
CA TYR A 214 -3.39 -14.68 -19.77
C TYR A 214 -3.50 -16.07 -19.10
N GLY A 215 -4.28 -16.95 -19.70
CA GLY A 215 -4.49 -18.33 -19.20
C GLY A 215 -5.77 -18.53 -18.37
N VAL A 216 -6.50 -17.48 -17.99
CA VAL A 216 -7.81 -17.64 -17.38
C VAL A 216 -8.83 -18.01 -18.45
N GLN A 217 -9.30 -19.24 -18.43
CA GLN A 217 -10.37 -19.69 -19.32
C GLN A 217 -11.72 -19.52 -18.62
N LEU A 218 -12.60 -18.75 -19.23
CA LEU A 218 -13.98 -18.71 -18.80
C LEU A 218 -14.65 -20.07 -19.09
N PRO A 219 -15.50 -20.59 -18.18
CA PRO A 219 -16.21 -21.85 -18.44
C PRO A 219 -17.04 -21.71 -19.70
N SER A 220 -16.78 -22.55 -20.69
CA SER A 220 -17.63 -22.65 -21.88
C SER A 220 -19.01 -23.17 -21.49
N ARG A 221 -20.05 -22.53 -21.97
CA ARG A 221 -21.44 -23.04 -21.86
C ARG A 221 -21.65 -24.24 -22.76
#